data_fe84f20b0da8c9ac5a95ce995f0f7146
#
_entry.id   fe84f20b0da8c9ac5a95ce995f0f7146
#
_cell.length_a   1.000
_cell.length_b   1.000
_cell.length_c   1.000
_cell.angle_alpha   90.00
_cell.angle_beta   90.00
_cell.angle_gamma   90.00
#
_symmetry.space_group_name_H-M   'P 1'
#
loop_
_entity.id
_entity.type
_entity.pdbx_description
1 polymer ?
#
loop_
_entity_poly.entity_id
_entity_poly.type
_entity_poly.pdbx_seq_one_letter_code
_entity_poly.pdbx_strand_id
1 'polypeptide(L)'
;MLKLEKVTGGYASIPVLKDVTFEVADGELVGLIGLNGAGKSTTINEIIGLLTPYGGQIAIDGLTIQQDSASYRQKIGYIPETPSLYEELTLREHLKTVLMAYGLDVTEGMARADKYLKLFRLDEKLDWFPTQFSKGMKQKVMIICAFIVNPSLFIVDEPFLGLDPLAISDLIELLAEEKAKGKAILMSTHVLDSAEKMCERFVILHHGQVLAQGTLEELRQTFGDDSASLNDIYMQLTKGELS
;
A
#
# COMPACT_ATOMS: atom_id res chain seq x y z
N MET A 1 -6.51 -6.37 -11.28
CA MET A 1 -6.12 -7.05 -10.13
C MET A 1 -4.63 -7.24 -10.11
N LEU A 2 -4.00 -7.16 -8.95
CA LEU A 2 -2.56 -7.35 -8.79
C LEU A 2 -2.21 -8.83 -8.75
N LYS A 3 -1.16 -9.23 -9.47
CA LYS A 3 -0.63 -10.60 -9.45
C LYS A 3 0.90 -10.57 -9.44
N LEU A 4 1.49 -11.30 -8.51
CA LEU A 4 2.91 -11.58 -8.44
C LEU A 4 3.12 -13.08 -8.69
N GLU A 5 4.00 -13.43 -9.62
CA GLU A 5 4.33 -14.83 -9.97
C GLU A 5 5.84 -15.05 -9.85
N LYS A 6 6.25 -15.82 -8.84
CA LYS A 6 7.66 -16.21 -8.57
C LYS A 6 8.62 -15.03 -8.62
N VAL A 7 8.23 -13.92 -7.98
CA VAL A 7 9.02 -12.69 -7.99
C VAL A 7 10.25 -12.87 -7.12
N THR A 8 11.41 -12.66 -7.71
CA THR A 8 12.71 -12.63 -7.05
C THR A 8 13.34 -11.28 -7.31
N GLY A 9 13.85 -10.63 -6.27
CA GLY A 9 14.43 -9.29 -6.43
C GLY A 9 15.09 -8.78 -5.17
N GLY A 10 15.60 -7.54 -5.24
CA GLY A 10 16.34 -6.93 -4.13
C GLY A 10 17.16 -5.72 -4.56
N TYR A 11 18.29 -5.49 -3.89
CA TYR A 11 19.14 -4.31 -4.09
C TYR A 11 20.54 -4.72 -4.55
N ALA A 12 21.05 -4.05 -5.58
CA ALA A 12 22.45 -4.20 -6.04
C ALA A 12 22.92 -5.68 -6.16
N SER A 13 22.10 -6.54 -6.77
CA SER A 13 22.35 -7.97 -6.94
C SER A 13 22.25 -8.83 -5.68
N ILE A 14 21.83 -8.26 -4.55
CA ILE A 14 21.57 -9.01 -3.33
C ILE A 14 20.06 -9.35 -3.30
N PRO A 15 19.69 -10.64 -3.43
CA PRO A 15 18.28 -11.02 -3.43
C PRO A 15 17.70 -10.86 -2.02
N VAL A 16 16.59 -10.13 -1.93
CA VAL A 16 15.77 -9.98 -0.73
C VAL A 16 14.52 -10.86 -0.87
N LEU A 17 13.90 -10.84 -2.05
CA LEU A 17 12.71 -11.64 -2.35
C LEU A 17 13.10 -12.96 -3.06
N LYS A 18 12.41 -14.05 -2.71
CA LYS A 18 12.65 -15.41 -3.19
C LYS A 18 11.33 -16.05 -3.57
N ASP A 19 11.03 -16.11 -4.86
CA ASP A 19 9.85 -16.77 -5.44
C ASP A 19 8.51 -16.28 -4.85
N VAL A 20 8.40 -14.98 -4.53
CA VAL A 20 7.19 -14.40 -3.95
C VAL A 20 6.03 -14.52 -4.94
N THR A 21 4.97 -15.19 -4.51
CA THR A 21 3.77 -15.44 -5.31
C THR A 21 2.52 -15.17 -4.48
N PHE A 22 1.72 -14.20 -4.89
CA PHE A 22 0.38 -13.92 -4.35
C PHE A 22 -0.41 -13.04 -5.31
N GLU A 23 -1.68 -12.86 -5.01
CA GLU A 23 -2.56 -11.98 -5.76
C GLU A 23 -3.44 -11.14 -4.83
N VAL A 24 -3.96 -10.03 -5.35
CA VAL A 24 -4.99 -9.20 -4.70
C VAL A 24 -6.13 -9.05 -5.70
N ALA A 25 -7.31 -9.54 -5.35
CA ALA A 25 -8.49 -9.48 -6.21
C ALA A 25 -9.14 -8.08 -6.21
N ASP A 26 -10.01 -7.83 -7.18
CA ASP A 26 -10.85 -6.64 -7.19
C ASP A 26 -11.80 -6.64 -5.98
N GLY A 27 -11.92 -5.50 -5.30
CA GLY A 27 -12.74 -5.37 -4.10
C GLY A 27 -12.18 -6.08 -2.86
N GLU A 28 -10.88 -6.42 -2.86
CA GLU A 28 -10.21 -7.10 -1.75
C GLU A 28 -9.23 -6.17 -1.04
N LEU A 29 -9.17 -6.26 0.30
CA LEU A 29 -8.12 -5.65 1.12
C LEU A 29 -7.23 -6.74 1.71
N VAL A 30 -6.00 -6.83 1.18
CA VAL A 30 -5.01 -7.82 1.58
C VAL A 30 -3.93 -7.17 2.45
N GLY A 31 -3.66 -7.77 3.60
CA GLY A 31 -2.54 -7.41 4.47
C GLY A 31 -1.24 -8.11 4.07
N LEU A 32 -0.23 -7.36 3.65
CA LEU A 32 1.14 -7.85 3.50
C LEU A 32 1.85 -7.68 4.85
N ILE A 33 1.93 -8.75 5.61
CA ILE A 33 2.41 -8.71 7.00
C ILE A 33 3.77 -9.38 7.16
N GLY A 34 4.54 -8.89 8.11
CA GLY A 34 5.87 -9.41 8.45
C GLY A 34 6.66 -8.41 9.28
N LEU A 35 7.65 -8.87 10.00
CA LEU A 35 8.54 -8.00 10.78
C LEU A 35 9.42 -7.13 9.87
N ASN A 36 10.14 -6.20 10.49
CA ASN A 36 11.12 -5.39 9.77
C ASN A 36 12.19 -6.29 9.14
N GLY A 37 12.51 -6.03 7.87
CA GLY A 37 13.42 -6.87 7.10
C GLY A 37 12.77 -8.11 6.44
N ALA A 38 11.48 -8.36 6.62
CA ALA A 38 10.78 -9.48 5.97
C ALA A 38 10.72 -9.39 4.44
N GLY A 39 10.89 -8.19 3.86
CA GLY A 39 10.83 -7.94 2.41
C GLY A 39 9.61 -7.14 1.95
N LYS A 40 8.75 -6.65 2.87
CA LYS A 40 7.53 -5.90 2.52
C LYS A 40 7.80 -4.68 1.63
N SER A 41 8.68 -3.78 2.05
CA SER A 41 9.00 -2.57 1.28
C SER A 41 9.71 -2.90 -0.04
N THR A 42 10.50 -3.98 -0.10
CA THR A 42 11.08 -4.45 -1.36
C THR A 42 9.99 -4.92 -2.32
N THR A 43 9.02 -5.70 -1.83
CA THR A 43 7.85 -6.14 -2.61
C THR A 43 7.07 -4.93 -3.14
N ILE A 44 6.78 -3.95 -2.28
CA ILE A 44 6.08 -2.72 -2.68
C ILE A 44 6.89 -1.96 -3.73
N ASN A 45 8.19 -1.76 -3.53
CA ASN A 45 9.05 -1.05 -4.48
C ASN A 45 9.12 -1.71 -5.86
N GLU A 46 9.04 -3.03 -5.92
CA GLU A 46 8.94 -3.75 -7.20
C GLU A 46 7.56 -3.60 -7.83
N ILE A 47 6.47 -3.63 -7.05
CA ILE A 47 5.11 -3.42 -7.56
C ILE A 47 4.96 -2.01 -8.14
N ILE A 48 5.42 -0.97 -7.44
CA ILE A 48 5.30 0.42 -7.94
C ILE A 48 6.35 0.79 -9.00
N GLY A 49 7.28 -0.15 -9.30
CA GLY A 49 8.30 0.00 -10.34
C GLY A 49 9.46 0.93 -9.97
N LEU A 50 9.79 1.05 -8.69
CA LEU A 50 11.03 1.68 -8.19
C LEU A 50 12.20 0.70 -8.22
N LEU A 51 11.92 -0.60 -8.12
CA LEU A 51 12.87 -1.68 -8.30
C LEU A 51 12.41 -2.57 -9.46
N THR A 52 13.38 -3.13 -10.18
CA THR A 52 13.12 -4.11 -11.23
C THR A 52 13.35 -5.51 -10.66
N PRO A 53 12.38 -6.43 -10.71
CA PRO A 53 12.58 -7.81 -10.30
C PRO A 53 13.73 -8.47 -11.06
N TYR A 54 14.48 -9.34 -10.40
CA TYR A 54 15.52 -10.18 -11.06
C TYR A 54 14.89 -11.33 -11.84
N GLY A 55 13.70 -11.79 -11.43
CA GLY A 55 12.94 -12.83 -12.07
C GLY A 55 11.48 -12.83 -11.63
N GLY A 56 10.66 -13.63 -12.31
CA GLY A 56 9.21 -13.63 -12.08
C GLY A 56 8.50 -12.52 -12.83
N GLN A 57 7.24 -12.30 -12.49
CA GLN A 57 6.39 -11.32 -13.16
C GLN A 57 5.47 -10.60 -12.16
N ILE A 58 5.27 -9.31 -12.38
CA ILE A 58 4.27 -8.49 -11.68
C ILE A 58 3.33 -7.89 -12.73
N ALA A 59 2.03 -8.10 -12.54
CA ALA A 59 1.01 -7.57 -13.43
C ALA A 59 -0.15 -6.94 -12.66
N ILE A 60 -0.70 -5.84 -13.20
CA ILE A 60 -1.93 -5.20 -12.73
C ILE A 60 -2.94 -5.23 -13.87
N ASP A 61 -4.07 -5.91 -13.69
CA ASP A 61 -5.07 -6.17 -14.73
C ASP A 61 -4.45 -6.80 -16.00
N GLY A 62 -3.51 -7.71 -15.80
CA GLY A 62 -2.79 -8.38 -16.88
C GLY A 62 -1.71 -7.54 -17.58
N LEU A 63 -1.55 -6.26 -17.22
CA LEU A 63 -0.53 -5.38 -17.77
C LEU A 63 0.72 -5.39 -16.90
N THR A 64 1.90 -5.54 -17.49
CA THR A 64 3.19 -5.42 -16.81
C THR A 64 3.81 -4.05 -17.07
N ILE A 65 4.72 -3.62 -16.19
CA ILE A 65 5.40 -2.32 -16.36
C ILE A 65 6.30 -2.29 -17.61
N GLN A 66 6.77 -3.43 -18.07
CA GLN A 66 7.61 -3.55 -19.28
C GLN A 66 6.80 -3.37 -20.56
N GLN A 67 5.51 -3.73 -20.55
CA GLN A 67 4.62 -3.58 -21.71
C GLN A 67 4.20 -2.11 -21.90
N ASP A 68 3.76 -1.46 -20.86
CA ASP A 68 3.40 -0.03 -20.84
C ASP A 68 3.56 0.55 -19.44
N SER A 69 4.67 1.22 -19.19
CA SER A 69 4.99 1.75 -17.88
C SER A 69 4.08 2.92 -17.45
N ALA A 70 3.55 3.68 -18.41
CA ALA A 70 2.67 4.80 -18.10
C ALA A 70 1.29 4.28 -17.66
N SER A 71 0.66 3.45 -18.48
CA SER A 71 -0.64 2.85 -18.15
C SER A 71 -0.58 1.95 -16.92
N TYR A 72 0.55 1.27 -16.68
CA TYR A 72 0.75 0.47 -15.47
C TYR A 72 0.74 1.35 -14.21
N ARG A 73 1.53 2.44 -14.19
CA ARG A 73 1.61 3.34 -13.03
C ARG A 73 0.33 4.11 -12.78
N GLN A 74 -0.41 4.47 -13.83
CA GLN A 74 -1.71 5.13 -13.69
C GLN A 74 -2.75 4.29 -12.92
N LYS A 75 -2.56 2.97 -12.84
CA LYS A 75 -3.42 2.06 -12.06
C LYS A 75 -3.16 2.11 -10.56
N ILE A 76 -2.05 2.71 -10.11
CA ILE A 76 -1.58 2.64 -8.73
C ILE A 76 -1.80 3.97 -8.01
N GLY A 77 -2.47 3.94 -6.86
CA GLY A 77 -2.43 4.99 -5.85
C GLY A 77 -1.52 4.55 -4.70
N TYR A 78 -0.40 5.25 -4.51
CA TYR A 78 0.58 4.86 -3.51
C TYR A 78 0.58 5.81 -2.31
N ILE A 79 0.44 5.24 -1.11
CA ILE A 79 0.58 5.93 0.18
C ILE A 79 1.85 5.38 0.84
N PRO A 80 2.96 6.13 0.87
CA PRO A 80 4.22 5.68 1.46
C PRO A 80 4.21 5.76 2.99
N GLU A 81 5.07 4.96 3.63
CA GLU A 81 5.36 5.04 5.07
C GLU A 81 5.90 6.42 5.48
N THR A 82 6.81 6.96 4.68
CA THR A 82 7.40 8.28 4.92
C THR A 82 6.97 9.24 3.81
N PRO A 83 6.27 10.33 4.17
CA PRO A 83 5.81 11.29 3.18
C PRO A 83 7.00 12.01 2.53
N SER A 84 6.99 12.06 1.21
CA SER A 84 7.98 12.76 0.40
C SER A 84 7.27 13.80 -0.47
N LEU A 85 7.51 15.08 -0.18
CA LEU A 85 6.91 16.22 -0.87
C LEU A 85 8.01 17.14 -1.39
N TYR A 86 7.78 17.76 -2.54
CA TYR A 86 8.68 18.80 -3.08
C TYR A 86 8.54 20.08 -2.23
N GLU A 87 9.61 20.50 -1.57
CA GLU A 87 9.55 21.62 -0.62
C GLU A 87 9.28 22.97 -1.29
N GLU A 88 9.54 23.06 -2.60
CA GLU A 88 9.35 24.24 -3.43
C GLU A 88 7.92 24.38 -3.99
N LEU A 89 7.07 23.36 -3.84
CA LEU A 89 5.69 23.39 -4.30
C LEU A 89 4.72 23.58 -3.13
N THR A 90 3.74 24.46 -3.31
CA THR A 90 2.59 24.56 -2.41
C THR A 90 1.74 23.29 -2.47
N LEU A 91 0.85 23.07 -1.50
CA LEU A 91 -0.09 21.95 -1.53
C LEU A 91 -0.90 21.92 -2.84
N ARG A 92 -1.40 23.07 -3.27
CA ARG A 92 -2.14 23.22 -4.54
C ARG A 92 -1.31 22.77 -5.74
N GLU A 93 -0.06 23.18 -5.80
CA GLU A 93 0.85 22.83 -6.89
C GLU A 93 1.23 21.35 -6.85
N HIS A 94 1.40 20.76 -5.66
CA HIS A 94 1.60 19.32 -5.50
C HIS A 94 0.45 18.51 -6.09
N LEU A 95 -0.80 18.82 -5.70
CA LEU A 95 -1.98 18.12 -6.21
C LEU A 95 -2.08 18.24 -7.73
N LYS A 96 -1.85 19.44 -8.28
CA LYS A 96 -1.83 19.66 -9.75
C LYS A 96 -0.72 18.85 -10.43
N THR A 97 0.47 18.84 -9.85
CA THR A 97 1.62 18.08 -10.38
C THR A 97 1.33 16.59 -10.44
N VAL A 98 0.73 16.02 -9.37
CA VAL A 98 0.31 14.62 -9.35
C VAL A 98 -0.72 14.33 -10.44
N LEU A 99 -1.76 15.15 -10.58
CA LEU A 99 -2.78 14.99 -11.62
C LEU A 99 -2.17 15.03 -13.03
N MET A 100 -1.29 15.99 -13.30
CA MET A 100 -0.57 16.08 -14.59
C MET A 100 0.32 14.87 -14.85
N ALA A 101 1.04 14.38 -13.83
CA ALA A 101 1.89 13.21 -13.95
C ALA A 101 1.09 11.93 -14.27
N TYR A 102 -0.15 11.85 -13.81
CA TYR A 102 -1.08 10.76 -14.13
C TYR A 102 -1.85 10.99 -15.43
N GLY A 103 -1.63 12.10 -16.15
CA GLY A 103 -2.34 12.44 -17.39
C GLY A 103 -3.83 12.74 -17.19
N LEU A 104 -4.22 13.20 -16.00
CA LEU A 104 -5.60 13.47 -15.63
C LEU A 104 -5.94 14.95 -15.82
N ASP A 105 -7.21 15.24 -16.08
CA ASP A 105 -7.70 16.62 -16.13
C ASP A 105 -7.54 17.28 -14.74
N VAL A 106 -6.83 18.40 -14.72
CA VAL A 106 -6.50 19.11 -13.48
C VAL A 106 -7.74 19.70 -12.83
N THR A 107 -8.70 20.20 -13.60
CA THR A 107 -9.92 20.83 -13.08
C THR A 107 -10.81 19.79 -12.39
N GLU A 108 -11.05 18.67 -13.04
CA GLU A 108 -11.81 17.56 -12.47
C GLU A 108 -11.10 16.94 -11.28
N GLY A 109 -9.78 16.76 -11.36
CA GLY A 109 -8.96 16.23 -10.28
C GLY A 109 -8.98 17.13 -9.05
N MET A 110 -8.87 18.44 -9.21
CA MET A 110 -8.97 19.42 -8.11
C MET A 110 -10.37 19.45 -7.50
N ALA A 111 -11.43 19.29 -8.29
CA ALA A 111 -12.79 19.16 -7.79
C ALA A 111 -12.95 17.89 -6.92
N ARG A 112 -12.34 16.76 -7.31
CA ARG A 112 -12.26 15.56 -6.44
C ARG A 112 -11.46 15.81 -5.17
N ALA A 113 -10.38 16.57 -5.25
CA ALA A 113 -9.52 16.88 -4.10
C ALA A 113 -10.26 17.63 -2.99
N ASP A 114 -11.25 18.47 -3.31
CA ASP A 114 -11.99 19.28 -2.33
C ASP A 114 -12.63 18.42 -1.22
N LYS A 115 -13.19 17.24 -1.57
CA LYS A 115 -13.74 16.29 -0.60
C LYS A 115 -12.67 15.84 0.41
N TYR A 116 -11.49 15.45 -0.07
CA TYR A 116 -10.42 14.92 0.76
C TYR A 116 -9.69 16.02 1.55
N LEU A 117 -9.53 17.20 0.96
CA LEU A 117 -8.96 18.37 1.63
C LEU A 117 -9.79 18.74 2.85
N LYS A 118 -11.12 18.80 2.73
CA LYS A 118 -12.04 19.06 3.84
C LYS A 118 -11.98 17.97 4.91
N LEU A 119 -12.00 16.69 4.47
CA LEU A 119 -11.93 15.54 5.36
C LEU A 119 -10.67 15.59 6.25
N PHE A 120 -9.51 15.85 5.63
CA PHE A 120 -8.23 15.91 6.33
C PHE A 120 -7.88 17.31 6.89
N ARG A 121 -8.78 18.30 6.76
CA ARG A 121 -8.64 19.67 7.33
C ARG A 121 -7.44 20.41 6.75
N LEU A 122 -7.23 20.29 5.45
CA LEU A 122 -6.18 20.94 4.67
C LEU A 122 -6.72 21.93 3.62
N ASP A 123 -8.02 22.13 3.56
CA ASP A 123 -8.71 22.98 2.58
C ASP A 123 -8.30 24.47 2.68
N GLU A 124 -8.02 24.96 3.89
CA GLU A 124 -7.51 26.32 4.12
C GLU A 124 -5.99 26.46 3.94
N LYS A 125 -5.28 25.37 3.58
CA LYS A 125 -3.81 25.30 3.54
C LYS A 125 -3.26 25.08 2.13
N LEU A 126 -4.07 25.28 1.11
CA LEU A 126 -3.71 25.02 -0.28
C LEU A 126 -2.47 25.79 -0.77
N ASP A 127 -2.24 26.98 -0.20
CA ASP A 127 -1.10 27.83 -0.57
C ASP A 127 0.08 27.73 0.42
N TRP A 128 0.03 26.74 1.34
CA TRP A 128 1.14 26.43 2.24
C TRP A 128 2.17 25.53 1.59
N PHE A 129 3.44 25.73 1.97
CA PHE A 129 4.55 24.87 1.58
C PHE A 129 4.73 23.71 2.55
N PRO A 130 5.30 22.56 2.12
CA PRO A 130 5.56 21.40 2.97
C PRO A 130 6.43 21.70 4.21
N THR A 131 7.29 22.71 4.15
CA THR A 131 8.09 23.16 5.28
C THR A 131 7.25 23.68 6.46
N GLN A 132 6.01 24.09 6.20
CA GLN A 132 5.05 24.57 7.20
C GLN A 132 4.18 23.42 7.76
N PHE A 133 4.31 22.21 7.22
CA PHE A 133 3.50 21.05 7.60
C PHE A 133 4.19 20.19 8.65
N SER A 134 3.42 19.73 9.65
CA SER A 134 3.84 18.64 10.51
C SER A 134 3.98 17.32 9.72
N LYS A 135 4.67 16.32 10.28
CA LYS A 135 4.78 14.99 9.66
C LYS A 135 3.39 14.41 9.33
N GLY A 136 2.44 14.52 10.25
CA GLY A 136 1.07 14.03 10.03
C GLY A 136 0.33 14.79 8.92
N MET A 137 0.53 16.09 8.79
CA MET A 137 -0.03 16.86 7.67
C MET A 137 0.58 16.44 6.34
N LYS A 138 1.90 16.22 6.27
CA LYS A 138 2.56 15.69 5.06
C LYS A 138 2.00 14.31 4.69
N GLN A 139 1.75 13.44 5.67
CA GLN A 139 1.13 12.14 5.43
C GLN A 139 -0.29 12.27 4.86
N LYS A 140 -1.11 13.18 5.42
CA LYS A 140 -2.44 13.49 4.87
C LYS A 140 -2.38 13.96 3.41
N VAL A 141 -1.37 14.75 3.04
CA VAL A 141 -1.16 15.17 1.64
C VAL A 141 -0.88 13.95 0.74
N MET A 142 -0.02 13.00 1.17
CA MET A 142 0.25 11.78 0.40
C MET A 142 -1.01 10.94 0.21
N ILE A 143 -1.85 10.83 1.25
CA ILE A 143 -3.14 10.15 1.16
C ILE A 143 -4.03 10.83 0.12
N ILE A 144 -4.18 12.15 0.18
CA ILE A 144 -4.98 12.91 -0.80
C ILE A 144 -4.45 12.66 -2.22
N CYS A 145 -3.13 12.73 -2.43
CA CYS A 145 -2.51 12.45 -3.73
C CYS A 145 -2.88 11.06 -4.27
N ALA A 146 -2.89 10.02 -3.42
CA ALA A 146 -3.26 8.68 -3.83
C ALA A 146 -4.75 8.54 -4.19
N PHE A 147 -5.63 9.28 -3.52
CA PHE A 147 -7.07 9.19 -3.75
C PHE A 147 -7.56 10.04 -4.95
N ILE A 148 -6.94 11.20 -5.20
CA ILE A 148 -7.38 12.08 -6.32
C ILE A 148 -7.14 11.48 -7.69
N VAL A 149 -6.20 10.55 -7.83
CA VAL A 149 -5.89 9.88 -9.09
C VAL A 149 -6.87 8.76 -9.43
N ASN A 150 -7.75 8.38 -8.49
CA ASN A 150 -8.78 7.35 -8.66
C ASN A 150 -8.23 6.04 -9.25
N PRO A 151 -7.25 5.40 -8.61
CA PRO A 151 -6.57 4.23 -9.14
C PRO A 151 -7.47 2.98 -9.12
N SER A 152 -7.05 1.89 -9.78
CA SER A 152 -7.65 0.57 -9.60
C SER A 152 -7.04 -0.22 -8.44
N LEU A 153 -5.79 0.10 -8.07
CA LEU A 153 -5.03 -0.52 -7.00
C LEU A 153 -4.47 0.52 -6.03
N PHE A 154 -4.81 0.40 -4.77
CA PHE A 154 -4.13 1.14 -3.70
C PHE A 154 -3.00 0.30 -3.09
N ILE A 155 -1.81 0.88 -3.03
CA ILE A 155 -0.68 0.35 -2.26
C ILE A 155 -0.48 1.27 -1.05
N VAL A 156 -0.59 0.69 0.14
CA VAL A 156 -0.62 1.45 1.41
C VAL A 156 0.47 0.91 2.32
N ASP A 157 1.56 1.66 2.46
CA ASP A 157 2.75 1.21 3.20
C ASP A 157 2.77 1.84 4.60
N GLU A 158 2.55 1.04 5.65
CA GLU A 158 2.54 1.44 7.07
C GLU A 158 1.79 2.77 7.33
N PRO A 159 0.52 2.90 6.93
CA PRO A 159 -0.15 4.19 6.72
C PRO A 159 -0.42 5.01 7.98
N PHE A 160 -0.37 4.38 9.16
CA PHE A 160 -0.84 5.02 10.40
C PHE A 160 0.23 5.83 11.13
N LEU A 161 1.49 5.70 10.70
CA LEU A 161 2.61 6.40 11.31
C LEU A 161 2.47 7.93 11.18
N GLY A 162 2.33 8.59 12.31
CA GLY A 162 2.27 10.06 12.40
C GLY A 162 0.89 10.66 12.15
N LEU A 163 -0.14 9.87 11.88
CA LEU A 163 -1.52 10.33 11.83
C LEU A 163 -2.14 10.42 13.23
N ASP A 164 -3.02 11.39 13.41
CA ASP A 164 -3.89 11.47 14.59
C ASP A 164 -5.03 10.43 14.50
N PRO A 165 -5.65 10.03 15.63
CA PRO A 165 -6.68 8.99 15.65
C PRO A 165 -7.87 9.26 14.72
N LEU A 166 -8.23 10.53 14.52
CA LEU A 166 -9.32 10.89 13.63
C LEU A 166 -8.94 10.69 12.17
N ALA A 167 -7.72 11.07 11.77
CA ALA A 167 -7.22 10.83 10.43
C ALA A 167 -7.04 9.33 10.11
N ILE A 168 -6.71 8.52 11.13
CA ILE A 168 -6.69 7.05 10.99
C ILE A 168 -8.09 6.53 10.69
N SER A 169 -9.11 6.95 11.44
CA SER A 169 -10.50 6.57 11.19
C SER A 169 -10.97 7.01 9.81
N ASP A 170 -10.69 8.26 9.44
CA ASP A 170 -11.03 8.82 8.12
C ASP A 170 -10.39 7.99 6.99
N LEU A 171 -9.13 7.57 7.13
CA LEU A 171 -8.43 6.74 6.14
C LEU A 171 -9.04 5.33 6.03
N ILE A 172 -9.35 4.70 7.16
CA ILE A 172 -9.97 3.36 7.19
C ILE A 172 -11.31 3.40 6.46
N GLU A 173 -12.14 4.40 6.72
CA GLU A 173 -13.44 4.57 6.05
C GLU A 173 -13.26 4.78 4.54
N LEU A 174 -12.31 5.62 4.12
CA LEU A 174 -12.01 5.83 2.71
C LEU A 174 -11.56 4.56 2.00
N LEU A 175 -10.67 3.76 2.62
CA LEU A 175 -10.23 2.49 2.05
C LEU A 175 -11.39 1.50 1.94
N ALA A 176 -12.29 1.45 2.94
CA ALA A 176 -13.48 0.62 2.89
C ALA A 176 -14.45 1.07 1.78
N GLU A 177 -14.64 2.39 1.58
CA GLU A 177 -15.43 2.92 0.45
C GLU A 177 -14.83 2.52 -0.90
N GLU A 178 -13.51 2.64 -1.07
CA GLU A 178 -12.86 2.29 -2.34
C GLU A 178 -12.91 0.78 -2.61
N LYS A 179 -12.74 -0.05 -1.58
CA LYS A 179 -12.93 -1.50 -1.67
C LYS A 179 -14.35 -1.85 -2.12
N ALA A 180 -15.37 -1.22 -1.53
CA ALA A 180 -16.77 -1.42 -1.91
C ALA A 180 -17.07 -1.00 -3.36
N LYS A 181 -16.28 -0.10 -3.95
CA LYS A 181 -16.33 0.27 -5.38
C LYS A 181 -15.58 -0.73 -6.28
N GLY A 182 -15.03 -1.80 -5.74
CA GLY A 182 -14.30 -2.84 -6.47
C GLY A 182 -12.81 -2.54 -6.64
N LYS A 183 -12.23 -1.56 -5.92
CA LYS A 183 -10.78 -1.30 -5.96
C LYS A 183 -10.02 -2.36 -5.15
N ALA A 184 -8.86 -2.77 -5.65
CA ALA A 184 -7.94 -3.64 -4.94
C ALA A 184 -7.07 -2.83 -3.97
N ILE A 185 -6.79 -3.37 -2.79
CA ILE A 185 -5.98 -2.70 -1.77
C ILE A 185 -4.95 -3.68 -1.21
N LEU A 186 -3.67 -3.35 -1.34
CA LEU A 186 -2.57 -4.03 -0.65
C LEU A 186 -2.04 -3.12 0.44
N MET A 187 -2.18 -3.52 1.69
CA MET A 187 -1.69 -2.76 2.84
C MET A 187 -0.55 -3.50 3.54
N SER A 188 0.62 -2.90 3.63
CA SER A 188 1.70 -3.44 4.44
C SER A 188 1.58 -2.97 5.88
N THR A 189 1.86 -3.85 6.83
CA THR A 189 2.04 -3.47 8.24
C THR A 189 2.82 -4.52 9.02
N HIS A 190 3.49 -4.07 10.08
CA HIS A 190 4.08 -4.93 11.11
C HIS A 190 3.21 -4.99 12.37
N VAL A 191 2.09 -4.25 12.42
CA VAL A 191 1.15 -4.22 13.55
C VAL A 191 0.02 -5.21 13.28
N LEU A 192 0.22 -6.47 13.70
CA LEU A 192 -0.65 -7.60 13.37
C LEU A 192 -2.08 -7.44 13.89
N ASP A 193 -2.26 -6.90 15.10
CA ASP A 193 -3.58 -6.64 15.70
C ASP A 193 -4.42 -5.65 14.88
N SER A 194 -3.77 -4.69 14.23
CA SER A 194 -4.46 -3.73 13.36
C SER A 194 -4.81 -4.38 12.02
N ALA A 195 -3.89 -5.17 11.45
CA ALA A 195 -4.13 -5.91 10.24
C ALA A 195 -5.31 -6.87 10.38
N GLU A 196 -5.37 -7.62 11.49
CA GLU A 196 -6.44 -8.59 11.78
C GLU A 196 -7.84 -7.97 11.75
N LYS A 197 -7.96 -6.71 12.18
CA LYS A 197 -9.24 -5.98 12.21
C LYS A 197 -9.66 -5.39 10.88
N MET A 198 -8.71 -5.15 9.99
CA MET A 198 -8.94 -4.38 8.77
C MET A 198 -8.88 -5.21 7.51
N CYS A 199 -8.01 -6.22 7.48
CA CYS A 199 -7.76 -7.02 6.29
C CYS A 199 -8.62 -8.28 6.30
N GLU A 200 -9.07 -8.70 5.13
CA GLU A 200 -9.86 -9.92 4.94
C GLU A 200 -8.96 -11.12 4.69
N ARG A 201 -7.83 -10.88 4.03
CA ARG A 201 -6.85 -11.90 3.71
C ARG A 201 -5.44 -11.38 3.98
N PHE A 202 -4.53 -12.29 4.26
CA PHE A 202 -3.17 -11.99 4.66
C PHE A 202 -2.17 -12.71 3.78
N VAL A 203 -1.05 -12.05 3.50
CA VAL A 203 0.16 -12.64 2.94
C VAL A 203 1.25 -12.46 3.99
N ILE A 204 1.69 -13.56 4.58
CA ILE A 204 2.70 -13.58 5.65
C ILE A 204 4.07 -13.70 5.00
N LEU A 205 4.84 -12.63 5.06
CA LEU A 205 6.19 -12.54 4.50
C LEU A 205 7.25 -12.67 5.59
N HIS A 206 8.25 -13.53 5.34
CA HIS A 206 9.39 -13.72 6.24
C HIS A 206 10.65 -14.04 5.42
N HIS A 207 11.77 -13.36 5.71
CA HIS A 207 13.04 -13.52 4.98
C HIS A 207 12.90 -13.55 3.44
N GLY A 208 11.98 -12.73 2.91
CA GLY A 208 11.73 -12.60 1.49
C GLY A 208 10.90 -13.74 0.87
N GLN A 209 10.28 -14.57 1.66
CA GLN A 209 9.40 -15.66 1.20
C GLN A 209 8.00 -15.52 1.78
N VAL A 210 7.00 -15.98 1.03
CA VAL A 210 5.63 -16.11 1.53
C VAL A 210 5.54 -17.42 2.32
N LEU A 211 5.39 -17.32 3.64
CA LEU A 211 5.25 -18.50 4.52
C LEU A 211 3.83 -19.06 4.51
N ALA A 212 2.83 -18.17 4.50
CA ALA A 212 1.43 -18.54 4.43
C ALA A 212 0.61 -17.40 3.82
N GLN A 213 -0.52 -17.73 3.24
CA GLN A 213 -1.50 -16.75 2.77
C GLN A 213 -2.91 -17.32 2.87
N GLY A 214 -3.89 -16.47 3.15
CA GLY A 214 -5.30 -16.84 3.31
C GLY A 214 -6.04 -15.88 4.20
N THR A 215 -7.33 -16.14 4.40
CA THR A 215 -8.14 -15.50 5.44
C THR A 215 -7.66 -15.94 6.83
N LEU A 216 -8.04 -15.21 7.87
CA LEU A 216 -7.67 -15.63 9.24
C LEU A 216 -8.20 -17.02 9.57
N GLU A 217 -9.41 -17.35 9.10
CA GLU A 217 -10.01 -18.68 9.31
C GLU A 217 -9.24 -19.79 8.61
N GLU A 218 -8.83 -19.60 7.35
CA GLU A 218 -8.00 -20.56 6.61
C GLU A 218 -6.63 -20.77 7.26
N LEU A 219 -6.02 -19.69 7.75
CA LEU A 219 -4.77 -19.76 8.48
C LEU A 219 -4.94 -20.53 9.79
N ARG A 220 -5.99 -20.25 10.57
CA ARG A 220 -6.32 -21.00 11.83
C ARG A 220 -6.49 -22.49 11.57
N GLN A 221 -7.23 -22.86 10.54
CA GLN A 221 -7.43 -24.27 10.15
C GLN A 221 -6.10 -24.94 9.80
N THR A 222 -5.23 -24.24 9.07
CA THR A 222 -3.89 -24.77 8.70
C THR A 222 -3.02 -25.03 9.92
N PHE A 223 -3.13 -24.21 10.96
CA PHE A 223 -2.33 -24.33 12.20
C PHE A 223 -3.03 -25.12 13.32
N GLY A 224 -4.28 -25.55 13.12
CA GLY A 224 -5.01 -26.40 14.05
C GLY A 224 -5.41 -25.71 15.37
N ASP A 225 -5.54 -24.39 15.38
CA ASP A 225 -5.98 -23.58 16.51
C ASP A 225 -7.00 -22.53 16.07
N ASP A 226 -8.28 -22.83 16.26
CA ASP A 226 -9.40 -21.97 15.87
C ASP A 226 -9.46 -20.64 16.65
N SER A 227 -8.72 -20.53 17.77
CA SER A 227 -8.66 -19.34 18.61
C SER A 227 -7.42 -18.47 18.38
N ALA A 228 -6.43 -18.95 17.62
CA ALA A 228 -5.17 -18.26 17.40
C ALA A 228 -5.38 -16.87 16.79
N SER A 229 -4.74 -15.85 17.34
CA SER A 229 -4.63 -14.55 16.71
C SER A 229 -3.64 -14.60 15.53
N LEU A 230 -3.70 -13.59 14.65
CA LEU A 230 -2.73 -13.45 13.57
C LEU A 230 -1.28 -13.38 14.10
N ASN A 231 -1.11 -12.81 15.30
CA ASN A 231 0.19 -12.77 15.98
C ASN A 231 0.66 -14.16 16.43
N ASP A 232 -0.24 -14.99 16.96
CA ASP A 232 0.09 -16.35 17.37
C ASP A 232 0.50 -17.20 16.16
N ILE A 233 -0.24 -17.11 15.07
CA ILE A 233 0.08 -17.77 13.80
C ILE A 233 1.45 -17.33 13.28
N TYR A 234 1.70 -16.00 13.26
CA TYR A 234 2.99 -15.46 12.83
C TYR A 234 4.16 -16.00 13.67
N MET A 235 3.98 -16.02 14.99
CA MET A 235 4.99 -16.54 15.93
C MET A 235 5.23 -18.05 15.77
N GLN A 236 4.20 -18.83 15.46
CA GLN A 236 4.37 -20.27 15.18
C GLN A 236 5.16 -20.52 13.89
N LEU A 237 4.82 -19.78 12.82
CA LEU A 237 5.51 -19.86 11.53
C LEU A 237 7.00 -19.55 11.63
N THR A 238 7.34 -18.51 12.41
CA THR A 238 8.72 -18.04 12.50
C THR A 238 9.57 -18.80 13.52
N LYS A 239 8.97 -19.41 14.56
CA LYS A 239 9.69 -20.26 15.54
C LYS A 239 10.15 -21.58 14.95
N GLY A 240 9.44 -22.14 13.97
CA GLY A 240 9.83 -23.38 13.29
C GLY A 240 11.12 -23.28 12.47
N GLU A 241 11.59 -22.07 12.15
CA GLU A 241 12.86 -21.84 11.42
C GLU A 241 14.06 -21.56 12.37
N LEU A 242 13.83 -21.45 13.68
CA LEU A 242 14.87 -21.22 14.70
C LEU A 242 15.35 -22.52 15.39
N SER A 243 14.86 -23.66 14.95
CA SER A 243 15.27 -25.02 15.38
C SER A 243 15.87 -25.80 14.18
#